data_44c2aa24c61b45ded066fb66435b79b9
#
_entry.id   44c2aa24c61b45ded066fb66435b79b9
#
_cell.length_a   1.000
_cell.length_b   1.000
_cell.length_c   1.000
_cell.angle_alpha   90.00
_cell.angle_beta   90.00
_cell.angle_gamma   90.00
#
_symmetry.space_group_name_H-M   'P 1'
#
loop_
_entity.id
_entity.type
_entity.pdbx_description
1 polymer ?
#
loop_
_entity_poly.entity_id
_entity_poly.type
_entity_poly.pdbx_seq_one_letter_code
_entity_poly.pdbx_strand_id
1 'polypeptide(L)'
;VIGVGAFGHNHARVYRQLQQAGSVRLVGVVDPDTARADAIAREFDCKSFGSVEQMLTTHSEVQAASVAVPTVLHLEVVRTLMEAGVDVLIEKPLAATLGEADELLRLALEHKRVAQVGHLERFNPAVRATFPLVNRPMFFEVHRLSVFSPRALDVDVVLDLMIHDLDVVLTFVKSGVKEIRAVGLPILSGKVDIANVRIEFESGCVANFTASRVSTERVRKLRFFQ
;
A
#
# COMPACT_ATOMS: atom_id res chain seq x y z
N VAL A 1 -7.32 -3.12 13.44
CA VAL A 1 -6.10 -2.73 12.71
C VAL A 1 -4.97 -3.63 13.16
N ILE A 2 -4.30 -4.27 12.22
CA ILE A 2 -3.20 -5.20 12.48
C ILE A 2 -1.88 -4.53 12.13
N GLY A 3 -0.98 -4.42 13.13
CA GLY A 3 0.22 -3.60 13.08
C GLY A 3 -0.10 -2.12 13.35
N VAL A 4 0.37 -1.56 14.48
CA VAL A 4 0.12 -0.16 14.85
C VAL A 4 1.39 0.67 14.94
N GLY A 5 2.32 0.42 14.02
CA GLY A 5 3.39 1.35 13.70
C GLY A 5 2.85 2.67 13.10
N ALA A 6 3.72 3.45 12.46
CA ALA A 6 3.36 4.79 11.95
C ALA A 6 2.14 4.78 11.00
N PHE A 7 2.02 3.79 10.11
CA PHE A 7 0.87 3.68 9.20
C PHE A 7 -0.37 3.15 9.90
N GLY A 8 -0.25 2.10 10.70
CA GLY A 8 -1.38 1.53 11.43
C GLY A 8 -2.00 2.51 12.44
N HIS A 9 -1.20 3.37 13.07
CA HIS A 9 -1.71 4.48 13.87
C HIS A 9 -2.66 5.39 13.05
N ASN A 10 -2.29 5.73 11.81
CA ASN A 10 -3.17 6.51 10.94
C ASN A 10 -4.46 5.77 10.60
N HIS A 11 -4.39 4.46 10.35
CA HIS A 11 -5.59 3.63 10.12
C HIS A 11 -6.51 3.64 11.34
N ALA A 12 -5.97 3.43 12.55
CA ALA A 12 -6.75 3.46 13.79
C ALA A 12 -7.42 4.84 13.99
N ARG A 13 -6.70 5.93 13.74
CA ARG A 13 -7.25 7.30 13.79
C ARG A 13 -8.41 7.47 12.81
N VAL A 14 -8.28 7.01 11.57
CA VAL A 14 -9.34 7.13 10.55
C VAL A 14 -10.54 6.28 10.94
N TYR A 15 -10.34 5.05 11.41
CA TYR A 15 -11.46 4.21 11.86
C TYR A 15 -12.17 4.79 13.07
N ARG A 16 -11.45 5.45 13.99
CA ARG A 16 -12.10 6.18 15.09
C ARG A 16 -12.98 7.33 14.58
N GLN A 17 -12.52 8.08 13.58
CA GLN A 17 -13.34 9.12 12.94
C GLN A 17 -14.58 8.53 12.23
N LEU A 18 -14.42 7.43 11.51
CA LEU A 18 -15.53 6.74 10.85
C LEU A 18 -16.52 6.16 11.86
N GLN A 19 -16.06 5.68 13.01
CA GLN A 19 -16.92 5.24 14.11
C GLN A 19 -17.75 6.40 14.67
N GLN A 20 -17.16 7.58 14.85
CA GLN A 20 -17.89 8.77 15.28
C GLN A 20 -18.96 9.20 14.27
N ALA A 21 -18.71 8.95 12.98
CA ALA A 21 -19.68 9.17 11.90
C ALA A 21 -20.71 8.02 11.77
N GLY A 22 -20.66 7.00 12.61
CA GLY A 22 -21.59 5.86 12.59
C GLY A 22 -21.40 4.86 11.45
N SER A 23 -20.27 4.94 10.71
CA SER A 23 -20.04 4.10 9.53
C SER A 23 -19.42 2.73 9.88
N VAL A 24 -18.63 2.65 10.95
CA VAL A 24 -17.94 1.43 11.38
C VAL A 24 -17.84 1.39 12.92
N ARG A 25 -17.47 0.22 13.47
CA ARG A 25 -17.05 0.06 14.86
C ARG A 25 -15.59 -0.37 14.88
N LEU A 26 -14.71 0.42 15.48
CA LEU A 26 -13.32 0.05 15.72
C LEU A 26 -13.29 -0.92 16.92
N VAL A 27 -13.16 -2.19 16.65
CA VAL A 27 -13.10 -3.24 17.69
C VAL A 27 -11.78 -3.17 18.45
N GLY A 28 -10.65 -3.06 17.72
CA GLY A 28 -9.36 -3.01 18.37
C GLY A 28 -8.17 -2.92 17.45
N VAL A 29 -7.02 -2.97 18.08
CA VAL A 29 -5.71 -2.94 17.45
C VAL A 29 -4.87 -4.15 17.86
N VAL A 30 -4.05 -4.64 16.96
CA VAL A 30 -3.17 -5.80 17.17
C VAL A 30 -1.74 -5.42 16.90
N ASP A 31 -0.84 -5.65 17.84
CA ASP A 31 0.60 -5.50 17.66
C ASP A 31 1.34 -6.43 18.65
N PRO A 32 2.39 -7.14 18.23
CA PRO A 32 3.19 -7.98 19.15
C PRO A 32 3.90 -7.14 20.22
N ASP A 33 4.16 -5.87 19.97
CA ASP A 33 4.55 -4.89 21.00
C ASP A 33 3.28 -4.45 21.75
N THR A 34 3.00 -5.17 22.85
CA THR A 34 1.81 -4.96 23.67
C THR A 34 1.77 -3.54 24.26
N ALA A 35 2.91 -2.95 24.61
CA ALA A 35 2.96 -1.58 25.12
C ALA A 35 2.51 -0.58 24.08
N ARG A 36 2.89 -0.79 22.82
CA ARG A 36 2.41 0.01 21.67
C ARG A 36 0.93 -0.19 21.43
N ALA A 37 0.47 -1.46 21.38
CA ALA A 37 -0.94 -1.79 21.21
C ALA A 37 -1.80 -1.11 22.28
N ASP A 38 -1.40 -1.19 23.55
CA ASP A 38 -2.11 -0.59 24.67
C ASP A 38 -2.15 0.96 24.61
N ALA A 39 -1.05 1.57 24.18
CA ALA A 39 -1.00 3.02 24.02
C ALA A 39 -2.00 3.50 22.95
N ILE A 40 -2.00 2.86 21.79
CA ILE A 40 -2.90 3.17 20.67
C ILE A 40 -4.35 2.85 21.02
N ALA A 41 -4.59 1.73 21.71
CA ALA A 41 -5.93 1.35 22.15
C ALA A 41 -6.54 2.38 23.11
N ARG A 42 -5.75 2.91 24.06
CA ARG A 42 -6.17 4.01 24.93
C ARG A 42 -6.44 5.31 24.18
N GLU A 43 -5.57 5.65 23.21
CA GLU A 43 -5.73 6.87 22.41
C GLU A 43 -7.04 6.87 21.61
N PHE A 44 -7.41 5.73 21.03
CA PHE A 44 -8.58 5.62 20.15
C PHE A 44 -9.78 4.93 20.81
N ASP A 45 -9.74 4.67 22.09
CA ASP A 45 -10.82 4.06 22.88
C ASP A 45 -11.33 2.74 22.24
N CYS A 46 -10.40 1.79 22.09
CA CYS A 46 -10.65 0.45 21.56
C CYS A 46 -9.87 -0.59 22.34
N LYS A 47 -9.93 -1.86 21.94
CA LYS A 47 -9.20 -2.95 22.61
C LYS A 47 -7.81 -3.15 22.02
N SER A 48 -6.88 -3.69 22.83
CA SER A 48 -5.56 -4.12 22.39
C SER A 48 -5.43 -5.63 22.41
N PHE A 49 -4.67 -6.17 21.45
CA PHE A 49 -4.39 -7.60 21.34
C PHE A 49 -2.93 -7.80 20.95
N GLY A 50 -2.29 -8.86 21.46
CA GLY A 50 -0.92 -9.24 21.14
C GLY A 50 -0.80 -10.03 19.82
N SER A 51 -1.89 -10.67 19.36
CA SER A 51 -1.91 -11.44 18.11
C SER A 51 -3.28 -11.42 17.42
N VAL A 52 -3.29 -11.79 16.14
CA VAL A 52 -4.52 -11.91 15.33
C VAL A 52 -5.41 -13.00 15.89
N GLU A 53 -4.86 -14.14 16.29
CA GLU A 53 -5.58 -15.27 16.86
C GLU A 53 -6.28 -14.89 18.17
N GLN A 54 -5.59 -14.14 19.03
CA GLN A 54 -6.19 -13.62 20.27
C GLN A 54 -7.39 -12.74 19.97
N MET A 55 -7.27 -11.84 18.98
CA MET A 55 -8.38 -10.97 18.57
C MET A 55 -9.54 -11.80 18.02
N LEU A 56 -9.30 -12.73 17.10
CA LEU A 56 -10.35 -13.55 16.46
C LEU A 56 -11.06 -14.45 17.47
N THR A 57 -10.33 -15.02 18.43
CA THR A 57 -10.92 -15.85 19.49
C THR A 57 -11.85 -15.04 20.41
N THR A 58 -11.47 -13.79 20.69
CA THR A 58 -12.21 -12.93 21.62
C THR A 58 -13.34 -12.16 20.92
N HIS A 59 -13.18 -11.87 19.61
CA HIS A 59 -14.05 -11.05 18.79
C HIS A 59 -14.31 -11.68 17.42
N SER A 60 -15.05 -12.78 17.41
CA SER A 60 -15.44 -13.49 16.17
C SER A 60 -16.38 -12.67 15.26
N GLU A 61 -16.92 -11.57 15.76
CA GLU A 61 -17.76 -10.65 14.98
C GLU A 61 -16.98 -9.67 14.09
N VAL A 62 -15.65 -9.70 14.10
CA VAL A 62 -14.82 -8.84 13.23
C VAL A 62 -15.07 -9.20 11.76
N GLN A 63 -15.51 -8.23 10.97
CA GLN A 63 -15.84 -8.42 9.56
C GLN A 63 -14.74 -7.98 8.62
N ALA A 64 -13.92 -7.00 9.02
CA ALA A 64 -12.85 -6.47 8.21
C ALA A 64 -11.65 -6.02 9.05
N ALA A 65 -10.46 -6.07 8.46
CA ALA A 65 -9.22 -5.64 9.09
C ALA A 65 -8.33 -4.86 8.13
N SER A 66 -7.66 -3.81 8.63
CA SER A 66 -6.52 -3.21 7.94
C SER A 66 -5.23 -3.88 8.39
N VAL A 67 -4.42 -4.30 7.44
CA VAL A 67 -3.12 -4.95 7.64
C VAL A 67 -2.02 -3.95 7.29
N ALA A 68 -1.34 -3.44 8.32
CA ALA A 68 -0.27 -2.44 8.23
C ALA A 68 1.02 -2.93 8.92
N VAL A 69 1.24 -4.23 8.87
CA VAL A 69 2.47 -4.89 9.32
C VAL A 69 3.60 -4.73 8.27
N PRO A 70 4.86 -5.08 8.56
CA PRO A 70 5.91 -5.18 7.54
C PRO A 70 5.50 -6.10 6.39
N THR A 71 5.91 -5.76 5.16
CA THR A 71 5.49 -6.45 3.92
C THR A 71 5.72 -7.96 3.96
N VAL A 72 6.82 -8.40 4.57
CA VAL A 72 7.17 -9.82 4.71
C VAL A 72 6.18 -10.63 5.56
N LEU A 73 5.33 -9.98 6.33
CA LEU A 73 4.30 -10.60 7.16
C LEU A 73 2.90 -10.54 6.54
N HIS A 74 2.73 -9.87 5.39
CA HIS A 74 1.41 -9.69 4.77
C HIS A 74 0.73 -11.03 4.49
N LEU A 75 1.43 -11.97 3.85
CA LEU A 75 0.85 -13.26 3.46
C LEU A 75 0.35 -14.05 4.67
N GLU A 76 1.15 -14.16 5.73
CA GLU A 76 0.82 -14.91 6.94
C GLU A 76 -0.42 -14.32 7.64
N VAL A 77 -0.37 -13.02 7.90
CA VAL A 77 -1.45 -12.29 8.58
C VAL A 77 -2.75 -12.32 7.78
N VAL A 78 -2.68 -12.08 6.48
CA VAL A 78 -3.84 -12.06 5.60
C VAL A 78 -4.46 -13.45 5.46
N ARG A 79 -3.66 -14.49 5.38
CA ARG A 79 -4.13 -15.89 5.38
C ARG A 79 -4.99 -16.15 6.60
N THR A 80 -4.47 -15.89 7.81
CA THR A 80 -5.19 -16.10 9.07
C THR A 80 -6.53 -15.36 9.10
N LEU A 81 -6.53 -14.11 8.61
CA LEU A 81 -7.75 -13.29 8.55
C LEU A 81 -8.78 -13.84 7.56
N MET A 82 -8.36 -14.19 6.34
CA MET A 82 -9.28 -14.69 5.30
C MET A 82 -9.84 -16.06 5.63
N GLU A 83 -9.05 -16.96 6.20
CA GLU A 83 -9.49 -18.27 6.69
C GLU A 83 -10.55 -18.12 7.80
N ALA A 84 -10.46 -17.06 8.61
CA ALA A 84 -11.47 -16.71 9.61
C ALA A 84 -12.66 -15.90 9.05
N GLY A 85 -12.73 -15.71 7.72
CA GLY A 85 -13.85 -15.02 7.07
C GLY A 85 -13.80 -13.48 7.16
N VAL A 86 -12.63 -12.89 7.39
CA VAL A 86 -12.43 -11.44 7.54
C VAL A 86 -11.95 -10.83 6.21
N ASP A 87 -12.61 -9.75 5.77
CA ASP A 87 -12.18 -8.96 4.64
C ASP A 87 -10.96 -8.09 5.00
N VAL A 88 -10.09 -7.78 4.03
CA VAL A 88 -8.84 -7.10 4.34
C VAL A 88 -8.53 -5.90 3.45
N LEU A 89 -8.03 -4.84 4.08
CA LEU A 89 -7.32 -3.73 3.45
C LEU A 89 -5.82 -3.92 3.77
N ILE A 90 -5.04 -4.26 2.75
CA ILE A 90 -3.60 -4.56 2.89
C ILE A 90 -2.81 -3.32 2.48
N GLU A 91 -1.85 -2.87 3.31
CA GLU A 91 -0.94 -1.80 2.92
C GLU A 91 -0.05 -2.20 1.74
N LYS A 92 0.37 -1.19 0.99
CA LYS A 92 1.33 -1.37 -0.12
C LYS A 92 2.76 -1.61 0.44
N PRO A 93 3.60 -2.37 -0.28
CA PRO A 93 3.25 -3.21 -1.44
C PRO A 93 2.42 -4.41 -1.00
N LEU A 94 1.62 -4.97 -1.91
CA LEU A 94 0.77 -6.14 -1.61
C LEU A 94 1.56 -7.29 -0.98
N ALA A 95 2.74 -7.57 -1.52
CA ALA A 95 3.63 -8.63 -1.09
C ALA A 95 5.09 -8.30 -1.44
N ALA A 96 6.04 -9.05 -0.89
CA ALA A 96 7.46 -8.91 -1.19
C ALA A 96 7.84 -9.60 -2.52
N THR A 97 7.10 -10.63 -2.92
CA THR A 97 7.32 -11.41 -4.15
C THR A 97 6.03 -11.63 -4.94
N LEU A 98 6.17 -11.92 -6.23
CA LEU A 98 5.01 -12.27 -7.09
C LEU A 98 4.31 -13.54 -6.61
N GLY A 99 5.06 -14.55 -6.17
CA GLY A 99 4.47 -15.80 -5.65
C GLY A 99 3.59 -15.56 -4.42
N GLU A 100 4.00 -14.69 -3.50
CA GLU A 100 3.18 -14.28 -2.37
C GLU A 100 1.93 -13.49 -2.81
N ALA A 101 2.08 -12.61 -3.81
CA ALA A 101 0.95 -11.86 -4.36
C ALA A 101 -0.08 -12.80 -5.02
N ASP A 102 0.37 -13.77 -5.80
CA ASP A 102 -0.49 -14.78 -6.43
C ASP A 102 -1.23 -15.62 -5.37
N GLU A 103 -0.53 -15.99 -4.30
CA GLU A 103 -1.14 -16.72 -3.19
C GLU A 103 -2.20 -15.89 -2.45
N LEU A 104 -1.97 -14.60 -2.23
CA LEU A 104 -2.96 -13.69 -1.65
C LEU A 104 -4.22 -13.59 -2.52
N LEU A 105 -4.05 -13.50 -3.84
CA LEU A 105 -5.16 -13.51 -4.79
C LEU A 105 -5.93 -14.84 -4.74
N ARG A 106 -5.21 -15.96 -4.69
CA ARG A 106 -5.81 -17.30 -4.56
C ARG A 106 -6.66 -17.42 -3.29
N LEU A 107 -6.11 -16.99 -2.15
CA LEU A 107 -6.81 -17.01 -0.85
C LEU A 107 -8.09 -16.14 -0.90
N ALA A 108 -8.02 -14.94 -1.47
CA ALA A 108 -9.17 -14.07 -1.59
C ALA A 108 -10.31 -14.72 -2.39
N LEU A 109 -9.97 -15.38 -3.50
CA LEU A 109 -10.94 -16.10 -4.35
C LEU A 109 -11.51 -17.33 -3.64
N GLU A 110 -10.66 -18.15 -3.03
CA GLU A 110 -11.04 -19.40 -2.35
C GLU A 110 -11.99 -19.13 -1.17
N HIS A 111 -11.63 -18.18 -0.32
CA HIS A 111 -12.44 -17.81 0.85
C HIS A 111 -13.55 -16.82 0.52
N LYS A 112 -13.66 -16.36 -0.74
CA LYS A 112 -14.64 -15.36 -1.20
C LYS A 112 -14.61 -14.10 -0.34
N ARG A 113 -13.41 -13.60 -0.06
CA ARG A 113 -13.17 -12.40 0.75
C ARG A 113 -12.74 -11.23 -0.12
N VAL A 114 -13.07 -10.03 0.35
CA VAL A 114 -12.58 -8.81 -0.29
C VAL A 114 -11.15 -8.56 0.17
N ALA A 115 -10.24 -8.41 -0.80
CA ALA A 115 -8.88 -7.96 -0.59
C ALA A 115 -8.66 -6.65 -1.34
N GLN A 116 -8.48 -5.57 -0.60
CA GLN A 116 -8.19 -4.24 -1.14
C GLN A 116 -6.75 -3.87 -0.84
N VAL A 117 -6.00 -3.40 -1.84
CA VAL A 117 -4.64 -2.88 -1.62
C VAL A 117 -4.69 -1.38 -1.34
N GLY A 118 -3.89 -0.92 -0.39
CA GLY A 118 -3.82 0.46 0.08
C GLY A 118 -3.13 1.44 -0.90
N HIS A 119 -3.52 1.46 -2.17
CA HIS A 119 -3.03 2.41 -3.16
C HIS A 119 -3.69 3.78 -2.99
N LEU A 120 -3.28 4.51 -1.95
CA LEU A 120 -3.92 5.75 -1.51
C LEU A 120 -3.80 6.89 -2.54
N GLU A 121 -2.77 6.89 -3.40
CA GLU A 121 -2.59 7.94 -4.42
C GLU A 121 -3.76 8.00 -5.42
N ARG A 122 -4.51 6.92 -5.65
CA ARG A 122 -5.75 6.94 -6.45
C ARG A 122 -6.80 7.91 -5.89
N PHE A 123 -6.78 8.14 -4.59
CA PHE A 123 -7.72 8.99 -3.87
C PHE A 123 -7.18 10.40 -3.64
N ASN A 124 -5.97 10.68 -4.08
CA ASN A 124 -5.40 12.02 -4.02
C ASN A 124 -6.31 13.00 -4.78
N PRO A 125 -6.72 14.12 -4.18
CA PRO A 125 -7.63 15.09 -4.82
C PRO A 125 -7.16 15.55 -6.21
N ALA A 126 -5.85 15.76 -6.40
CA ALA A 126 -5.29 16.15 -7.69
C ALA A 126 -5.45 15.05 -8.74
N VAL A 127 -5.19 13.77 -8.38
CA VAL A 127 -5.38 12.62 -9.27
C VAL A 127 -6.86 12.47 -9.63
N ARG A 128 -7.74 12.54 -8.63
CA ARG A 128 -9.20 12.44 -8.86
C ARG A 128 -9.74 13.56 -9.75
N ALA A 129 -9.28 14.80 -9.55
CA ALA A 129 -9.67 15.94 -10.38
C ALA A 129 -9.15 15.82 -11.83
N THR A 130 -7.99 15.18 -12.01
CA THR A 130 -7.35 14.99 -13.32
C THR A 130 -7.99 13.83 -14.10
N PHE A 131 -8.47 12.80 -13.40
CA PHE A 131 -8.95 11.56 -14.01
C PHE A 131 -9.97 11.77 -15.15
N PRO A 132 -11.04 12.59 -15.02
CA PRO A 132 -12.01 12.81 -16.08
C PRO A 132 -11.45 13.63 -17.27
N LEU A 133 -10.29 14.25 -17.12
CA LEU A 133 -9.70 15.10 -18.14
C LEU A 133 -8.73 14.32 -19.06
N VAL A 134 -8.29 13.14 -18.64
CA VAL A 134 -7.35 12.30 -19.40
C VAL A 134 -8.15 11.37 -20.33
N ASN A 135 -8.11 11.66 -21.63
CA ASN A 135 -8.87 10.90 -22.64
C ASN A 135 -7.99 9.95 -23.45
N ARG A 136 -6.87 10.46 -23.97
CA ARG A 136 -5.94 9.72 -24.82
C ARG A 136 -4.50 10.05 -24.44
N PRO A 137 -4.00 9.57 -23.30
CA PRO A 137 -2.65 9.88 -22.87
C PRO A 137 -1.63 9.29 -23.84
N MET A 138 -0.66 10.12 -24.26
CA MET A 138 0.42 9.73 -25.15
C MET A 138 1.76 9.63 -24.45
N PHE A 139 1.97 10.44 -23.41
CA PHE A 139 3.23 10.47 -22.69
C PHE A 139 3.05 10.86 -21.23
N PHE A 140 3.74 10.14 -20.31
CA PHE A 140 3.88 10.49 -18.92
C PHE A 140 5.34 10.71 -18.53
N GLU A 141 5.58 11.75 -17.73
CA GLU A 141 6.84 12.03 -17.06
C GLU A 141 6.61 12.13 -15.56
N VAL A 142 7.25 11.22 -14.82
CA VAL A 142 7.00 11.06 -13.39
C VAL A 142 8.30 11.10 -12.60
N HIS A 143 8.36 11.96 -11.59
CA HIS A 143 9.48 12.09 -10.67
C HIS A 143 8.98 11.97 -9.23
N ARG A 144 9.50 10.99 -8.50
CA ARG A 144 9.28 10.82 -7.07
C ARG A 144 10.61 10.71 -6.36
N LEU A 145 11.07 11.84 -5.86
CA LEU A 145 12.35 11.97 -5.19
C LEU A 145 12.13 12.23 -3.69
N SER A 146 12.93 11.59 -2.86
CA SER A 146 12.88 11.73 -1.41
C SER A 146 14.29 11.78 -0.81
N VAL A 147 14.42 12.49 0.28
CA VAL A 147 15.61 12.44 1.14
C VAL A 147 15.68 11.07 1.80
N PHE A 148 16.90 10.56 2.02
CA PHE A 148 17.10 9.27 2.68
C PHE A 148 16.45 9.23 4.07
N SER A 149 15.79 8.12 4.35
CA SER A 149 15.21 7.83 5.65
C SER A 149 15.44 6.35 5.95
N PRO A 150 15.80 5.97 7.19
CA PRO A 150 16.00 4.57 7.56
C PRO A 150 14.69 3.75 7.65
N ARG A 151 13.61 4.23 7.04
CA ARG A 151 12.32 3.53 6.95
C ARG A 151 12.21 2.76 5.65
N ALA A 152 11.44 1.67 5.66
CA ALA A 152 11.13 0.86 4.48
C ALA A 152 12.38 0.38 3.70
N LEU A 153 13.43 -0.01 4.43
CA LEU A 153 14.65 -0.57 3.84
C LEU A 153 14.55 -2.07 3.56
N ASP A 154 13.45 -2.69 3.91
CA ASP A 154 13.07 -4.08 3.60
C ASP A 154 12.76 -4.29 2.12
N VAL A 155 12.31 -3.24 1.42
CA VAL A 155 12.01 -3.25 -0.01
C VAL A 155 12.86 -2.25 -0.79
N ASP A 156 12.91 -2.39 -2.12
CA ASP A 156 13.57 -1.44 -3.01
C ASP A 156 12.72 -0.18 -3.25
N VAL A 157 13.32 0.83 -3.91
CA VAL A 157 12.67 2.12 -4.19
C VAL A 157 11.47 1.99 -5.15
N VAL A 158 11.40 0.93 -5.94
CA VAL A 158 10.26 0.69 -6.85
C VAL A 158 9.03 0.32 -6.02
N LEU A 159 9.16 -0.65 -5.10
CA LEU A 159 8.08 -1.09 -4.22
C LEU A 159 7.77 -0.08 -3.10
N ASP A 160 8.76 0.74 -2.69
CA ASP A 160 8.52 1.77 -1.68
C ASP A 160 7.87 3.04 -2.27
N LEU A 161 8.46 3.61 -3.33
CA LEU A 161 8.08 4.91 -3.87
C LEU A 161 7.40 4.84 -5.24
N MET A 162 8.01 4.17 -6.24
CA MET A 162 7.53 4.20 -7.62
C MET A 162 6.16 3.54 -7.79
N ILE A 163 5.85 2.56 -6.96
CA ILE A 163 4.58 1.81 -6.99
C ILE A 163 3.35 2.72 -6.95
N HIS A 164 3.42 3.84 -6.24
CA HIS A 164 2.33 4.82 -6.19
C HIS A 164 2.06 5.46 -7.55
N ASP A 165 3.12 5.79 -8.27
CA ASP A 165 3.03 6.44 -9.57
C ASP A 165 2.71 5.44 -10.68
N LEU A 166 3.25 4.21 -10.57
CA LEU A 166 2.89 3.10 -11.44
C LEU A 166 1.38 2.83 -11.36
N ASP A 167 0.83 2.76 -10.16
CA ASP A 167 -0.59 2.54 -9.94
C ASP A 167 -1.46 3.64 -10.57
N VAL A 168 -1.07 4.91 -10.40
CA VAL A 168 -1.78 6.05 -10.99
C VAL A 168 -1.72 6.01 -12.52
N VAL A 169 -0.53 5.81 -13.11
CA VAL A 169 -0.36 5.76 -14.57
C VAL A 169 -1.11 4.59 -15.19
N LEU A 170 -1.05 3.39 -14.58
CA LEU A 170 -1.80 2.22 -15.04
C LEU A 170 -3.33 2.44 -14.98
N THR A 171 -3.79 3.29 -14.08
CA THR A 171 -5.22 3.67 -14.00
C THR A 171 -5.62 4.60 -15.15
N PHE A 172 -4.72 5.48 -15.61
CA PHE A 172 -4.94 6.37 -16.75
C PHE A 172 -4.76 5.66 -18.10
N VAL A 173 -3.73 4.80 -18.22
CA VAL A 173 -3.41 4.08 -19.47
C VAL A 173 -4.13 2.73 -19.47
N LYS A 174 -5.31 2.70 -20.06
CA LYS A 174 -6.14 1.48 -20.17
C LYS A 174 -5.67 0.59 -21.34
N SER A 175 -4.42 0.17 -21.30
CA SER A 175 -3.79 -0.62 -22.37
C SER A 175 -2.75 -1.57 -21.79
N GLY A 176 -2.50 -2.68 -22.47
CA GLY A 176 -1.45 -3.62 -22.10
C GLY A 176 -0.06 -3.00 -22.15
N VAL A 177 0.85 -3.54 -21.34
CA VAL A 177 2.28 -3.19 -21.36
C VAL A 177 2.95 -3.94 -22.51
N LYS A 178 3.61 -3.21 -23.40
CA LYS A 178 4.34 -3.76 -24.56
C LYS A 178 5.81 -4.04 -24.23
N GLU A 179 6.48 -3.06 -23.57
CA GLU A 179 7.90 -3.17 -23.23
C GLU A 179 8.21 -2.41 -21.95
N ILE A 180 9.13 -2.94 -21.13
CA ILE A 180 9.69 -2.29 -19.96
C ILE A 180 11.21 -2.26 -20.08
N ARG A 181 11.80 -1.07 -19.92
CA ARG A 181 13.23 -0.86 -19.76
C ARG A 181 13.49 -0.21 -18.41
N ALA A 182 14.28 -0.87 -17.58
CA ALA A 182 14.53 -0.43 -16.23
C ALA A 182 16.00 -0.51 -15.87
N VAL A 183 16.45 0.45 -15.06
CA VAL A 183 17.75 0.44 -14.40
C VAL A 183 17.58 0.87 -12.96
N GLY A 184 18.31 0.23 -12.05
CA GLY A 184 18.29 0.58 -10.63
C GLY A 184 19.67 0.42 -10.01
N LEU A 185 19.98 1.29 -9.04
CA LEU A 185 21.29 1.35 -8.37
C LEU A 185 21.13 1.38 -6.85
N PRO A 186 21.85 0.54 -6.10
CA PRO A 186 22.03 0.72 -4.67
C PRO A 186 23.06 1.82 -4.42
N ILE A 187 22.78 2.77 -3.54
CA ILE A 187 23.65 3.91 -3.22
C ILE A 187 24.02 3.94 -1.73
N LEU A 188 23.02 3.99 -0.84
CA LEU A 188 23.19 4.08 0.60
C LEU A 188 22.70 2.84 1.34
N SER A 189 21.82 2.05 0.73
CA SER A 189 21.29 0.82 1.32
C SER A 189 21.75 -0.42 0.54
N GLY A 190 21.49 -1.61 1.08
CA GLY A 190 21.68 -2.88 0.36
C GLY A 190 20.63 -3.19 -0.69
N LYS A 191 19.66 -2.29 -0.91
CA LYS A 191 18.58 -2.40 -1.90
C LYS A 191 18.74 -1.32 -2.96
N VAL A 192 17.96 -1.38 -4.03
CA VAL A 192 17.92 -0.32 -5.05
C VAL A 192 17.36 0.96 -4.42
N ASP A 193 18.17 2.04 -4.45
CA ASP A 193 17.84 3.36 -3.88
C ASP A 193 17.42 4.38 -4.92
N ILE A 194 17.84 4.19 -6.19
CA ILE A 194 17.45 4.97 -7.35
C ILE A 194 17.02 4.01 -8.45
N ALA A 195 15.89 4.29 -9.09
CA ALA A 195 15.43 3.57 -10.25
C ALA A 195 14.91 4.52 -11.33
N ASN A 196 15.22 4.20 -12.59
CA ASN A 196 14.62 4.80 -13.75
C ASN A 196 13.96 3.72 -14.60
N VAL A 197 12.69 3.93 -14.94
CA VAL A 197 11.88 2.96 -15.68
C VAL A 197 11.17 3.66 -16.82
N ARG A 198 11.28 3.07 -18.02
CA ARG A 198 10.48 3.43 -19.19
C ARG A 198 9.53 2.29 -19.52
N ILE A 199 8.25 2.59 -19.62
CA ILE A 199 7.21 1.65 -20.04
C ILE A 199 6.61 2.14 -21.36
N GLU A 200 6.56 1.26 -22.35
CA GLU A 200 5.81 1.44 -23.59
C GLU A 200 4.55 0.57 -23.54
N PHE A 201 3.41 1.17 -23.84
CA PHE A 201 2.12 0.49 -23.86
C PHE A 201 1.70 0.14 -25.30
N GLU A 202 0.85 -0.88 -25.45
CA GLU A 202 0.31 -1.30 -26.75
C GLU A 202 -0.46 -0.17 -27.47
N SER A 203 -1.04 0.77 -26.70
CA SER A 203 -1.70 1.97 -27.24
C SER A 203 -0.73 2.97 -27.88
N GLY A 204 0.58 2.75 -27.75
CA GLY A 204 1.64 3.70 -28.14
C GLY A 204 1.95 4.77 -27.07
N CYS A 205 1.22 4.78 -25.95
CA CYS A 205 1.56 5.63 -24.81
C CYS A 205 2.91 5.22 -24.22
N VAL A 206 3.68 6.18 -23.76
CA VAL A 206 4.97 5.96 -23.12
C VAL A 206 4.96 6.63 -21.73
N ALA A 207 5.48 5.95 -20.72
CA ALA A 207 5.66 6.50 -19.39
C ALA A 207 7.12 6.36 -18.91
N ASN A 208 7.70 7.47 -18.47
CA ASN A 208 9.02 7.51 -17.86
C ASN A 208 8.89 7.81 -16.37
N PHE A 209 9.49 6.96 -15.55
CA PHE A 209 9.49 7.09 -14.09
C PHE A 209 10.91 7.24 -13.58
N THR A 210 11.09 8.17 -12.66
CA THR A 210 12.32 8.29 -11.87
C THR A 210 11.93 8.31 -10.40
N ALA A 211 12.40 7.32 -9.64
CA ALA A 211 12.24 7.27 -8.20
C ALA A 211 13.61 7.25 -7.52
N SER A 212 13.75 8.03 -6.45
CA SER A 212 14.96 8.08 -5.63
C SER A 212 14.59 8.30 -4.18
N ARG A 213 15.23 7.56 -3.26
CA ARG A 213 15.16 7.80 -1.82
C ARG A 213 16.44 8.37 -1.24
N VAL A 214 17.36 8.83 -2.10
CA VAL A 214 18.67 9.38 -1.73
C VAL A 214 18.91 10.75 -2.39
N SER A 215 17.83 11.49 -2.67
CA SER A 215 17.90 12.83 -3.25
C SER A 215 18.10 13.89 -2.15
N THR A 216 18.57 15.07 -2.56
CA THR A 216 18.78 16.21 -1.66
C THR A 216 17.46 16.92 -1.29
N GLU A 217 16.42 16.74 -2.11
CA GLU A 217 15.10 17.36 -1.93
C GLU A 217 13.96 16.37 -2.20
N ARG A 218 12.77 16.75 -1.74
CA ARG A 218 11.54 15.99 -2.01
C ARG A 218 10.85 16.56 -3.24
N VAL A 219 10.67 15.71 -4.27
CA VAL A 219 9.92 16.06 -5.48
C VAL A 219 8.83 15.03 -5.71
N ARG A 220 7.61 15.51 -5.94
CA ARG A 220 6.49 14.70 -6.45
C ARG A 220 5.91 15.41 -7.65
N LYS A 221 6.17 14.89 -8.84
CA LYS A 221 5.77 15.50 -10.10
C LYS A 221 5.26 14.41 -11.03
N LEU A 222 4.05 14.60 -11.53
CA LEU A 222 3.49 13.81 -12.61
C LEU A 222 2.98 14.79 -13.69
N ARG A 223 3.50 14.65 -14.88
CA ARG A 223 3.04 15.36 -16.07
C ARG A 223 2.56 14.35 -17.09
N PHE A 224 1.53 14.69 -17.83
CA PHE A 224 1.06 13.91 -18.95
C PHE A 224 0.77 14.81 -20.16
N PHE A 225 0.80 14.20 -21.34
CA PHE A 225 0.50 14.82 -22.61
C PHE A 225 -0.48 13.92 -23.35
N GLN A 226 -1.46 14.55 -24.02
CA GLN A 226 -2.52 13.86 -24.78
C GLN A 226 -2.87 14.62 -26.06
#